data_5e07bf5a0f02936d221495ea49962169
#
_entry.id   5e07bf5a0f02936d221495ea49962169
#
_cell.length_a   1.000
_cell.length_b   1.000
_cell.length_c   1.000
_cell.angle_alpha   90.00
_cell.angle_beta   90.00
_cell.angle_gamma   90.00
#
_symmetry.space_group_name_H-M   'P 1'
#
loop_
_entity.id
_entity.type
_entity.pdbx_description
1 polymer ?
#
loop_
_entity_poly.entity_id
_entity_poly.type
_entity_poly.pdbx_seq_one_letter_code
_entity_poly.pdbx_strand_id
1 'polypeptide(L)'
;MFKHAVLALAMVASGLPVLARAEILGAGSTAAAPVYRIWSAGYTAASGTTLKYDAVGSGEGLKRIRAGTVDFGASDVPLSSADAAKAGLVCVPSVVTGAVPFVNLPGMPHGQLRLTGEVLARIFLGKVETWDAPELHALNPGLALPRLKIHPVVRADGSGTTYHFTDYLSAVSADWKAAYGTKSTLAWPADFTAAKGSGDVVKAVQATPGAIGYVDYNYVLDNDLNAVQLRNAAGHFVSAQVSGFRDAVLQSAWNRKGDFTAPLVNLPGPDTWPITMGTFIIVPAVSANGARTLDALKFLTWGYFHGDELAAHAKFVPLPERVQAIAYRELARVTDTAGTTIGLQSMPANWAK
;
A
#
# COMPACT_ATOMS: atom_id res chain seq x y z
N MET A 1 -34.76 37.16 -68.55
CA MET A 1 -33.48 37.22 -67.89
C MET A 1 -33.70 37.24 -66.40
N PHE A 2 -33.73 36.08 -65.72
CA PHE A 2 -33.87 35.99 -64.28
C PHE A 2 -32.51 35.54 -63.70
N LYS A 3 -31.90 36.40 -62.88
CA LYS A 3 -30.66 36.09 -62.14
C LYS A 3 -31.03 35.45 -60.80
N HIS A 4 -30.61 34.21 -60.62
CA HIS A 4 -30.73 33.53 -59.34
C HIS A 4 -29.55 33.87 -58.47
N ALA A 5 -29.77 34.51 -57.33
CA ALA A 5 -28.76 34.71 -56.29
C ALA A 5 -28.80 33.48 -55.37
N VAL A 6 -27.67 32.75 -55.32
CA VAL A 6 -27.47 31.66 -54.35
C VAL A 6 -26.85 32.27 -53.07
N LEU A 7 -27.60 32.22 -51.97
CA LEU A 7 -27.16 32.65 -50.65
C LEU A 7 -26.41 31.47 -50.02
N ALA A 8 -25.08 31.55 -49.90
CA ALA A 8 -24.27 30.57 -49.20
C ALA A 8 -24.36 30.84 -47.68
N LEU A 9 -25.02 29.95 -46.92
CA LEU A 9 -25.11 29.99 -45.47
C LEU A 9 -23.82 29.37 -44.91
N ALA A 10 -22.87 30.17 -44.42
CA ALA A 10 -21.68 29.70 -43.72
C ALA A 10 -22.07 29.26 -42.30
N MET A 11 -22.08 27.94 -42.02
CA MET A 11 -22.17 27.39 -40.65
C MET A 11 -20.85 27.68 -39.93
N VAL A 12 -20.84 28.61 -39.01
CA VAL A 12 -19.76 28.78 -38.04
C VAL A 12 -19.96 27.70 -36.97
N ALA A 13 -19.21 26.62 -37.07
CA ALA A 13 -19.09 25.64 -36.00
C ALA A 13 -18.35 26.27 -34.83
N SER A 14 -19.08 26.80 -33.84
CA SER A 14 -18.53 27.23 -32.57
C SER A 14 -18.05 26.00 -31.81
N GLY A 15 -16.76 25.62 -32.00
CA GLY A 15 -16.08 24.65 -31.17
C GLY A 15 -16.04 25.19 -29.74
N LEU A 16 -16.90 24.66 -28.87
CA LEU A 16 -16.75 24.86 -27.43
C LEU A 16 -15.35 24.38 -27.03
N PRO A 17 -14.56 25.18 -26.30
CA PRO A 17 -13.28 24.70 -25.79
C PRO A 17 -13.57 23.50 -24.87
N VAL A 18 -13.08 22.32 -25.24
CA VAL A 18 -13.00 21.20 -24.33
C VAL A 18 -12.01 21.68 -23.26
N LEU A 19 -12.52 22.11 -22.12
CA LEU A 19 -11.71 22.37 -20.93
C LEU A 19 -10.98 21.08 -20.66
N ALA A 20 -9.68 21.04 -20.94
CA ALA A 20 -8.81 19.93 -20.55
C ALA A 20 -8.93 19.80 -19.03
N ARG A 21 -9.65 18.77 -18.58
CA ARG A 21 -9.75 18.47 -17.15
C ARG A 21 -8.36 18.14 -16.66
N ALA A 22 -7.97 18.75 -15.54
CA ALA A 22 -6.65 18.54 -14.95
C ALA A 22 -6.52 17.07 -14.52
N GLU A 23 -5.47 16.40 -15.01
CA GLU A 23 -5.10 15.07 -14.56
C GLU A 23 -4.50 15.17 -13.15
N ILE A 24 -4.99 14.40 -12.21
CA ILE A 24 -4.42 14.27 -10.85
C ILE A 24 -3.13 13.45 -10.94
N LEU A 25 -2.07 13.94 -10.31
CA LEU A 25 -0.79 13.24 -10.25
C LEU A 25 -0.57 12.66 -8.86
N GLY A 26 -0.44 11.34 -8.77
CA GLY A 26 -0.10 10.62 -7.54
C GLY A 26 1.16 9.80 -7.70
N ALA A 27 1.92 9.57 -6.63
CA ALA A 27 3.07 8.68 -6.67
C ALA A 27 3.35 8.03 -5.31
N GLY A 28 3.91 6.81 -5.33
CA GLY A 28 4.39 6.19 -4.09
C GLY A 28 4.20 4.68 -4.01
N SER A 29 3.56 4.22 -2.92
CA SER A 29 3.41 2.80 -2.58
C SER A 29 3.04 1.94 -3.79
N THR A 30 3.82 0.89 -4.04
CA THR A 30 3.48 -0.14 -5.03
C THR A 30 2.37 -1.05 -4.53
N ALA A 31 2.23 -1.19 -3.21
CA ALA A 31 1.18 -1.98 -2.57
C ALA A 31 -0.23 -1.44 -2.88
N ALA A 32 -0.40 -0.11 -2.84
CA ALA A 32 -1.69 0.54 -3.05
C ALA A 32 -2.02 0.80 -4.53
N ALA A 33 -1.09 0.58 -5.46
CA ALA A 33 -1.32 0.87 -6.88
C ALA A 33 -2.56 0.17 -7.46
N PRO A 34 -2.88 -1.11 -7.13
CA PRO A 34 -4.08 -1.77 -7.62
C PRO A 34 -5.38 -1.06 -7.18
N VAL A 35 -5.51 -0.68 -5.92
CA VAL A 35 -6.72 -0.02 -5.42
C VAL A 35 -6.88 1.37 -5.99
N TYR A 36 -5.79 2.15 -6.11
CA TYR A 36 -5.88 3.49 -6.71
C TYR A 36 -6.23 3.44 -8.21
N ARG A 37 -5.82 2.39 -8.92
CA ARG A 37 -6.24 2.17 -10.30
C ARG A 37 -7.76 1.93 -10.39
N ILE A 38 -8.31 1.10 -9.53
CA ILE A 38 -9.74 0.79 -9.50
C ILE A 38 -10.56 2.01 -9.05
N TRP A 39 -10.11 2.71 -8.02
CA TRP A 39 -10.73 3.98 -7.60
C TRP A 39 -10.67 5.04 -8.69
N SER A 40 -9.55 5.14 -9.41
CA SER A 40 -9.42 6.06 -10.55
C SER A 40 -10.44 5.78 -11.65
N ALA A 41 -10.66 4.52 -12.00
CA ALA A 41 -11.66 4.17 -13.01
C ALA A 41 -13.07 4.58 -12.58
N GLY A 42 -13.46 4.27 -11.32
CA GLY A 42 -14.74 4.69 -10.75
C GLY A 42 -14.90 6.21 -10.64
N TYR A 43 -13.86 6.89 -10.17
CA TYR A 43 -13.86 8.34 -10.04
C TYR A 43 -13.93 9.05 -11.41
N THR A 44 -13.20 8.54 -12.40
CA THR A 44 -13.25 9.06 -13.77
C THR A 44 -14.67 8.92 -14.36
N ALA A 45 -15.32 7.78 -14.14
CA ALA A 45 -16.70 7.58 -14.57
C ALA A 45 -17.68 8.57 -13.89
N ALA A 46 -17.45 8.87 -12.59
CA ALA A 46 -18.32 9.77 -11.82
C ALA A 46 -18.04 11.28 -12.07
N SER A 47 -16.77 11.66 -12.24
CA SER A 47 -16.33 13.07 -12.30
C SER A 47 -15.77 13.50 -13.66
N GLY A 48 -15.32 12.55 -14.48
CA GLY A 48 -14.55 12.76 -15.71
C GLY A 48 -13.10 13.22 -15.47
N THR A 49 -12.63 13.26 -14.21
CA THR A 49 -11.25 13.61 -13.87
C THR A 49 -10.41 12.33 -13.83
N THR A 50 -9.24 12.35 -14.44
CA THR A 50 -8.32 11.19 -14.50
C THR A 50 -7.25 11.28 -13.43
N LEU A 51 -6.72 10.11 -13.04
CA LEU A 51 -5.55 9.99 -12.17
C LEU A 51 -4.42 9.31 -12.92
N LYS A 52 -3.23 9.88 -12.88
CA LYS A 52 -1.97 9.21 -13.20
C LYS A 52 -1.24 8.89 -11.91
N TYR A 53 -1.07 7.59 -11.63
CA TYR A 53 -0.38 7.13 -10.43
C TYR A 53 0.90 6.38 -10.78
N ASP A 54 2.03 6.88 -10.28
CA ASP A 54 3.35 6.27 -10.44
C ASP A 54 3.68 5.38 -9.23
N ALA A 55 3.67 4.07 -9.42
CA ALA A 55 4.02 3.08 -8.39
C ALA A 55 5.55 2.95 -8.25
N VAL A 56 6.17 3.88 -7.53
CA VAL A 56 7.64 4.03 -7.42
C VAL A 56 8.22 3.69 -6.05
N GLY A 57 7.39 3.21 -5.11
CA GLY A 57 7.74 2.91 -3.72
C GLY A 57 7.49 4.08 -2.78
N SER A 58 7.24 3.75 -1.48
CA SER A 58 6.85 4.70 -0.43
C SER A 58 7.87 5.83 -0.25
N GLY A 59 9.16 5.51 -0.29
CA GLY A 59 10.23 6.51 -0.13
C GLY A 59 10.25 7.56 -1.24
N GLU A 60 10.11 7.15 -2.50
CA GLU A 60 10.06 8.07 -3.63
C GLU A 60 8.75 8.86 -3.66
N GLY A 61 7.61 8.26 -3.27
CA GLY A 61 6.34 8.97 -3.10
C GLY A 61 6.44 10.13 -2.12
N LEU A 62 7.01 9.88 -0.94
CA LEU A 62 7.25 10.92 0.07
C LEU A 62 8.20 12.02 -0.44
N LYS A 63 9.24 11.66 -1.18
CA LYS A 63 10.15 12.62 -1.79
C LYS A 63 9.45 13.52 -2.81
N ARG A 64 8.63 12.95 -3.69
CA ARG A 64 7.93 13.69 -4.74
C ARG A 64 6.88 14.65 -4.19
N ILE A 65 6.12 14.25 -3.16
CA ILE A 65 5.15 15.17 -2.53
C ILE A 65 5.85 16.33 -1.81
N ARG A 66 6.97 16.09 -1.14
CA ARG A 66 7.79 17.14 -0.52
C ARG A 66 8.38 18.12 -1.56
N ALA A 67 8.70 17.61 -2.74
CA ALA A 67 9.19 18.42 -3.86
C ALA A 67 8.06 19.15 -4.64
N GLY A 68 6.79 18.91 -4.30
CA GLY A 68 5.64 19.51 -5.00
C GLY A 68 5.48 19.03 -6.46
N THR A 69 6.03 17.86 -6.81
CA THR A 69 5.98 17.34 -8.20
C THR A 69 4.79 16.42 -8.46
N VAL A 70 4.00 16.13 -7.43
CA VAL A 70 2.74 15.37 -7.47
C VAL A 70 1.70 16.05 -6.58
N ASP A 71 0.42 15.74 -6.80
CA ASP A 71 -0.69 16.33 -6.04
C ASP A 71 -0.93 15.59 -4.72
N PHE A 72 -0.60 14.28 -4.69
CA PHE A 72 -0.51 13.49 -3.46
C PHE A 72 0.60 12.45 -3.53
N GLY A 73 1.17 12.15 -2.37
CA GLY A 73 2.07 11.02 -2.16
C GLY A 73 1.33 9.84 -1.53
N ALA A 74 1.82 8.62 -1.74
CA ALA A 74 1.34 7.44 -1.03
C ALA A 74 2.51 6.68 -0.39
N SER A 75 2.35 6.31 0.88
CA SER A 75 3.38 5.61 1.66
C SER A 75 2.76 4.59 2.59
N ASP A 76 3.36 3.40 2.71
CA ASP A 76 2.95 2.45 3.73
C ASP A 76 3.71 2.70 5.05
N VAL A 77 4.66 3.63 5.08
CA VAL A 77 5.30 4.09 6.31
C VAL A 77 4.48 5.25 6.88
N PRO A 78 3.91 5.13 8.09
CA PRO A 78 3.17 6.21 8.71
C PRO A 78 4.12 7.39 9.02
N LEU A 79 3.60 8.61 8.90
CA LEU A 79 4.23 9.80 9.49
C LEU A 79 3.55 10.11 10.81
N SER A 80 4.34 10.36 11.86
CA SER A 80 3.76 10.89 13.09
C SER A 80 3.11 12.25 12.82
N SER A 81 2.09 12.61 13.59
CA SER A 81 1.46 13.93 13.46
C SER A 81 2.47 15.07 13.61
N ALA A 82 3.48 14.89 14.47
CA ALA A 82 4.56 15.86 14.66
C ALA A 82 5.48 15.95 13.43
N ASP A 83 5.87 14.80 12.83
CA ASP A 83 6.72 14.78 11.63
C ASP A 83 5.98 15.32 10.42
N ALA A 84 4.70 14.98 10.28
CA ALA A 84 3.85 15.49 9.20
C ALA A 84 3.71 17.03 9.34
N ALA A 85 3.37 17.53 10.53
CA ALA A 85 3.25 18.97 10.77
C ALA A 85 4.57 19.72 10.53
N LYS A 86 5.70 19.18 11.00
CA LYS A 86 7.04 19.75 10.77
C LYS A 86 7.38 19.81 9.27
N ALA A 87 6.89 18.84 8.50
CA ALA A 87 7.08 18.79 7.04
C ALA A 87 6.05 19.60 6.26
N GLY A 88 5.09 20.26 6.92
CA GLY A 88 3.98 20.97 6.26
C GLY A 88 3.02 20.03 5.51
N LEU A 89 2.85 18.80 6.00
CA LEU A 89 2.07 17.74 5.35
C LEU A 89 0.90 17.28 6.23
N VAL A 90 -0.13 16.75 5.61
CA VAL A 90 -1.19 15.95 6.22
C VAL A 90 -1.00 14.52 5.76
N CYS A 91 -1.04 13.57 6.70
CA CYS A 91 -0.86 12.14 6.44
C CYS A 91 -2.05 11.37 7.04
N VAL A 92 -2.82 10.68 6.19
CA VAL A 92 -4.01 9.92 6.60
C VAL A 92 -4.03 8.55 5.95
N PRO A 93 -4.58 7.50 6.63
CA PRO A 93 -4.69 6.18 6.03
C PRO A 93 -5.68 6.16 4.86
N SER A 94 -5.46 5.29 3.88
CA SER A 94 -6.39 5.08 2.75
C SER A 94 -6.98 3.68 2.73
N VAL A 95 -6.15 2.65 2.80
CA VAL A 95 -6.54 1.23 2.76
C VAL A 95 -5.59 0.40 3.61
N VAL A 96 -6.00 -0.84 3.90
CA VAL A 96 -5.18 -1.82 4.61
C VAL A 96 -5.04 -3.09 3.78
N THR A 97 -3.88 -3.72 3.86
CA THR A 97 -3.53 -5.00 3.26
C THR A 97 -2.54 -5.76 4.16
N GLY A 98 -1.86 -6.77 3.67
CA GLY A 98 -0.82 -7.50 4.40
C GLY A 98 0.45 -7.65 3.59
N ALA A 99 1.61 -7.59 4.24
CA ALA A 99 2.86 -8.07 3.67
C ALA A 99 2.91 -9.60 3.84
N VAL A 100 3.19 -10.31 2.76
CA VAL A 100 3.09 -11.77 2.71
C VAL A 100 4.41 -12.36 2.22
N PRO A 101 5.12 -13.14 3.04
CA PRO A 101 6.24 -13.95 2.59
C PRO A 101 5.76 -15.06 1.66
N PHE A 102 6.50 -15.29 0.58
CA PHE A 102 6.23 -16.32 -0.41
C PHE A 102 7.51 -16.94 -0.94
N VAL A 103 7.40 -18.14 -1.48
CA VAL A 103 8.55 -18.97 -1.86
C VAL A 103 8.42 -19.53 -3.27
N ASN A 104 9.58 -19.86 -3.85
CA ASN A 104 9.66 -20.68 -5.05
C ASN A 104 10.31 -22.03 -4.69
N LEU A 105 9.49 -23.00 -4.31
CA LEU A 105 9.91 -24.35 -3.97
C LEU A 105 9.24 -25.34 -4.93
N PRO A 106 9.94 -25.79 -5.98
CA PRO A 106 9.38 -26.71 -6.96
C PRO A 106 8.82 -27.99 -6.33
N GLY A 107 7.60 -28.37 -6.70
CA GLY A 107 6.91 -29.53 -6.15
C GLY A 107 6.26 -29.34 -4.77
N MET A 108 6.43 -28.17 -4.16
CA MET A 108 5.77 -27.84 -2.88
C MET A 108 4.31 -27.42 -3.11
N PRO A 109 3.34 -28.03 -2.44
CA PRO A 109 1.95 -27.59 -2.51
C PRO A 109 1.80 -26.15 -1.99
N HIS A 110 0.99 -25.33 -2.68
CA HIS A 110 0.77 -23.93 -2.31
C HIS A 110 0.14 -23.80 -0.92
N GLY A 111 0.60 -22.81 -0.16
CA GLY A 111 0.05 -22.43 1.14
C GLY A 111 0.26 -23.46 2.27
N GLN A 112 1.14 -24.44 2.10
CA GLN A 112 1.38 -25.45 3.13
C GLN A 112 2.62 -25.20 3.98
N LEU A 113 3.59 -24.44 3.48
CA LEU A 113 4.81 -24.13 4.24
C LEU A 113 4.49 -23.27 5.47
N ARG A 114 4.90 -23.73 6.63
CA ARG A 114 4.71 -23.05 7.92
C ARG A 114 6.02 -22.45 8.41
N LEU A 115 5.99 -21.20 8.80
CA LEU A 115 7.11 -20.50 9.43
C LEU A 115 6.66 -19.79 10.71
N THR A 116 7.54 -19.76 11.71
CA THR A 116 7.38 -18.82 12.83
C THR A 116 8.10 -17.52 12.49
N GLY A 117 7.73 -16.43 13.15
CA GLY A 117 8.42 -15.15 12.97
C GLY A 117 9.90 -15.22 13.31
N GLU A 118 10.28 -16.01 14.32
CA GLU A 118 11.67 -16.25 14.72
C GLU A 118 12.47 -16.96 13.61
N VAL A 119 11.90 -18.01 13.00
CA VAL A 119 12.55 -18.73 11.90
C VAL A 119 12.63 -17.85 10.67
N LEU A 120 11.59 -17.07 10.35
CA LEU A 120 11.60 -16.11 9.28
C LEU A 120 12.71 -15.06 9.49
N ALA A 121 12.85 -14.53 10.71
CA ALA A 121 13.94 -13.60 11.04
C ALA A 121 15.32 -14.24 10.86
N ARG A 122 15.51 -15.51 11.27
CA ARG A 122 16.76 -16.24 11.11
C ARG A 122 17.12 -16.49 9.64
N ILE A 123 16.13 -16.73 8.78
CA ILE A 123 16.34 -16.83 7.33
C ILE A 123 16.91 -15.50 6.80
N PHE A 124 16.28 -14.37 7.12
CA PHE A 124 16.74 -13.06 6.66
C PHE A 124 17.97 -12.50 7.40
N LEU A 125 18.40 -13.16 8.48
CA LEU A 125 19.70 -12.96 9.12
C LEU A 125 20.82 -13.84 8.51
N GLY A 126 20.48 -14.72 7.53
CA GLY A 126 21.44 -15.69 6.96
C GLY A 126 21.81 -16.82 7.91
N LYS A 127 21.03 -17.08 8.98
CA LYS A 127 21.28 -18.12 9.99
C LYS A 127 20.60 -19.46 9.67
N VAL A 128 19.70 -19.48 8.70
CA VAL A 128 19.06 -20.69 8.13
C VAL A 128 19.32 -20.64 6.64
N GLU A 129 20.18 -21.53 6.16
CA GLU A 129 20.72 -21.44 4.81
C GLU A 129 20.06 -22.39 3.80
N THR A 130 19.39 -23.44 4.27
CA THR A 130 18.77 -24.46 3.41
C THR A 130 17.35 -24.79 3.85
N TRP A 131 16.50 -25.17 2.88
CA TRP A 131 15.10 -25.51 3.14
C TRP A 131 14.95 -26.84 3.90
N ASP A 132 15.93 -27.75 3.87
CA ASP A 132 15.96 -28.99 4.65
C ASP A 132 16.57 -28.83 6.04
N ALA A 133 16.70 -27.60 6.55
CA ALA A 133 17.18 -27.35 7.91
C ALA A 133 16.27 -28.02 8.98
N PRO A 134 16.84 -28.57 10.07
CA PRO A 134 16.08 -29.30 11.10
C PRO A 134 14.91 -28.51 11.68
N GLU A 135 15.08 -27.20 11.90
CA GLU A 135 14.03 -26.34 12.42
C GLU A 135 12.86 -26.15 11.45
N LEU A 136 13.09 -26.19 10.14
CA LEU A 136 12.03 -26.14 9.14
C LEU A 136 11.27 -27.47 9.09
N HIS A 137 11.96 -28.60 9.19
CA HIS A 137 11.31 -29.92 9.32
C HIS A 137 10.45 -30.01 10.58
N ALA A 138 10.93 -29.50 11.72
CA ALA A 138 10.15 -29.51 12.97
C ALA A 138 8.84 -28.72 12.87
N LEU A 139 8.81 -27.64 12.08
CA LEU A 139 7.60 -26.84 11.84
C LEU A 139 6.66 -27.45 10.79
N ASN A 140 7.18 -28.34 9.94
CA ASN A 140 6.49 -28.87 8.76
C ASN A 140 6.52 -30.42 8.73
N PRO A 141 6.01 -31.09 9.77
CA PRO A 141 6.02 -32.55 9.82
C PRO A 141 5.23 -33.13 8.64
N GLY A 142 5.83 -34.06 7.92
CA GLY A 142 5.21 -34.72 6.75
C GLY A 142 5.32 -33.95 5.44
N LEU A 143 5.88 -32.73 5.44
CA LEU A 143 6.13 -31.97 4.22
C LEU A 143 7.55 -32.30 3.69
N ALA A 144 7.64 -32.68 2.42
CA ALA A 144 8.93 -32.98 1.78
C ALA A 144 9.66 -31.67 1.44
N LEU A 145 10.51 -31.20 2.35
CA LEU A 145 11.30 -30.00 2.14
C LEU A 145 12.52 -30.32 1.22
N PRO A 146 12.72 -29.54 0.14
CA PRO A 146 13.81 -29.83 -0.80
C PRO A 146 15.15 -29.43 -0.21
N ARG A 147 16.22 -30.15 -0.59
CA ARG A 147 17.59 -29.80 -0.23
C ARG A 147 18.10 -28.66 -1.15
N LEU A 148 17.53 -27.49 -0.99
CA LEU A 148 17.88 -26.28 -1.74
C LEU A 148 18.42 -25.19 -0.82
N LYS A 149 19.39 -24.41 -1.31
CA LYS A 149 19.81 -23.18 -0.62
C LYS A 149 18.64 -22.19 -0.59
N ILE A 150 18.51 -21.47 0.52
CA ILE A 150 17.56 -20.37 0.63
C ILE A 150 18.18 -19.12 -0.03
N HIS A 151 17.43 -18.49 -0.92
CA HIS A 151 17.81 -17.26 -1.62
C HIS A 151 16.85 -16.13 -1.26
N PRO A 152 17.17 -15.28 -0.26
CA PRO A 152 16.33 -14.15 0.06
C PRO A 152 16.31 -13.11 -1.07
N VAL A 153 15.09 -12.68 -1.43
CA VAL A 153 14.86 -11.59 -2.39
C VAL A 153 14.22 -10.43 -1.63
N VAL A 154 14.86 -9.27 -1.71
CA VAL A 154 14.56 -8.10 -0.88
C VAL A 154 14.36 -6.84 -1.72
N ARG A 155 13.83 -5.77 -1.10
CA ARG A 155 13.61 -4.49 -1.78
C ARG A 155 14.91 -3.68 -1.84
N ALA A 156 15.24 -3.19 -3.04
CA ALA A 156 16.35 -2.27 -3.29
C ALA A 156 15.97 -0.80 -3.06
N ASP A 157 14.68 -0.48 -3.05
CA ASP A 157 14.13 0.87 -2.90
C ASP A 157 13.57 1.13 -1.50
N GLY A 158 13.25 2.38 -1.19
CA GLY A 158 12.52 2.75 0.03
C GLY A 158 11.11 2.20 0.01
N SER A 159 10.88 1.10 0.73
CA SER A 159 9.66 0.28 0.67
C SER A 159 8.89 0.30 1.98
N GLY A 160 7.59 0.61 1.91
CA GLY A 160 6.70 0.45 3.04
C GLY A 160 6.44 -1.02 3.39
N THR A 161 6.39 -1.91 2.40
CA THR A 161 6.30 -3.37 2.65
C THR A 161 7.52 -3.85 3.44
N THR A 162 8.73 -3.37 3.10
CA THR A 162 9.94 -3.64 3.88
C THR A 162 9.84 -3.08 5.31
N TYR A 163 9.28 -1.87 5.47
CA TYR A 163 9.09 -1.29 6.80
C TYR A 163 8.26 -2.20 7.70
N HIS A 164 7.08 -2.63 7.26
CA HIS A 164 6.21 -3.51 8.06
C HIS A 164 6.77 -4.91 8.24
N PHE A 165 7.47 -5.44 7.23
CA PHE A 165 8.18 -6.71 7.34
C PHE A 165 9.26 -6.65 8.42
N THR A 166 10.10 -5.63 8.41
CA THR A 166 11.17 -5.45 9.42
C THR A 166 10.64 -5.06 10.79
N ASP A 167 9.49 -4.37 10.86
CA ASP A 167 8.79 -4.08 12.10
C ASP A 167 8.29 -5.36 12.77
N TYR A 168 7.65 -6.24 12.00
CA TYR A 168 7.27 -7.56 12.47
C TYR A 168 8.48 -8.39 12.94
N LEU A 169 9.55 -8.47 12.15
CA LEU A 169 10.76 -9.20 12.55
C LEU A 169 11.38 -8.63 13.83
N SER A 170 11.34 -7.30 14.01
CA SER A 170 11.78 -6.63 15.23
C SER A 170 10.91 -6.95 16.45
N ALA A 171 9.61 -7.16 16.23
CA ALA A 171 8.66 -7.52 17.29
C ALA A 171 8.84 -8.96 17.79
N VAL A 172 9.30 -9.89 16.90
CA VAL A 172 9.34 -11.32 17.21
C VAL A 172 10.77 -11.88 17.35
N SER A 173 11.81 -11.10 17.07
CA SER A 173 13.22 -11.55 17.15
C SER A 173 14.10 -10.46 17.75
N ALA A 174 14.65 -10.73 18.93
CA ALA A 174 15.62 -9.85 19.59
C ALA A 174 16.91 -9.70 18.75
N ASP A 175 17.37 -10.76 18.11
CA ASP A 175 18.54 -10.75 17.24
C ASP A 175 18.33 -9.83 16.04
N TRP A 176 17.14 -9.93 15.38
CA TRP A 176 16.81 -9.04 14.28
C TRP A 176 16.75 -7.58 14.74
N LYS A 177 16.04 -7.33 15.85
CA LYS A 177 15.90 -5.98 16.41
C LYS A 177 17.26 -5.35 16.71
N ALA A 178 18.20 -6.11 17.27
CA ALA A 178 19.55 -5.64 17.57
C ALA A 178 20.39 -5.38 16.30
N ALA A 179 20.26 -6.24 15.26
CA ALA A 179 21.06 -6.13 14.04
C ALA A 179 20.55 -5.03 13.08
N TYR A 180 19.24 -4.96 12.87
CA TYR A 180 18.67 -4.13 11.81
C TYR A 180 17.56 -3.19 12.30
N GLY A 181 16.75 -3.60 13.29
CA GLY A 181 15.57 -2.86 13.72
C GLY A 181 14.50 -2.73 12.63
N THR A 182 13.60 -1.74 12.79
CA THR A 182 12.54 -1.42 11.85
C THR A 182 13.00 -0.35 10.87
N LYS A 183 12.99 -0.64 9.56
CA LYS A 183 13.46 0.27 8.49
C LYS A 183 12.74 0.00 7.18
N SER A 184 12.56 1.04 6.37
CA SER A 184 12.06 0.96 4.99
C SER A 184 13.16 0.71 3.94
N THR A 185 14.43 0.89 4.34
CA THR A 185 15.63 0.67 3.51
C THR A 185 16.74 0.11 4.39
N LEU A 186 17.35 -0.99 3.95
CA LEU A 186 18.45 -1.64 4.65
C LEU A 186 19.64 -1.83 3.73
N ALA A 187 20.84 -1.89 4.33
CA ALA A 187 22.02 -2.48 3.68
C ALA A 187 21.92 -4.01 3.85
N TRP A 188 21.31 -4.66 2.87
CA TRP A 188 21.13 -6.09 2.87
C TRP A 188 22.47 -6.83 2.65
N PRO A 189 22.62 -8.08 3.12
CA PRO A 189 23.75 -8.91 2.79
C PRO A 189 23.98 -9.00 1.27
N ALA A 190 25.24 -9.03 0.86
CA ALA A 190 25.62 -8.96 -0.57
C ALA A 190 25.17 -10.19 -1.40
N ASP A 191 24.89 -11.32 -0.74
CA ASP A 191 24.39 -12.55 -1.35
C ASP A 191 22.84 -12.57 -1.50
N PHE A 192 22.14 -11.54 -0.99
CA PHE A 192 20.70 -11.38 -1.21
C PHE A 192 20.43 -10.72 -2.56
N THR A 193 19.35 -11.13 -3.21
CA THR A 193 18.91 -10.50 -4.45
C THR A 193 18.08 -9.27 -4.14
N ALA A 194 18.55 -8.08 -4.53
CA ALA A 194 17.84 -6.83 -4.35
C ALA A 194 17.06 -6.45 -5.61
N ALA A 195 15.74 -6.23 -5.49
CA ALA A 195 14.82 -5.93 -6.58
C ALA A 195 14.01 -4.65 -6.30
N LYS A 196 13.70 -3.87 -7.34
CA LYS A 196 13.00 -2.60 -7.21
C LYS A 196 11.48 -2.76 -7.36
N GLY A 197 10.74 -2.37 -6.32
CA GLY A 197 9.28 -2.51 -6.32
C GLY A 197 8.80 -3.95 -6.15
N SER A 198 7.50 -4.14 -5.88
CA SER A 198 6.91 -5.47 -5.62
C SER A 198 6.95 -6.38 -6.86
N GLY A 199 6.71 -5.82 -8.05
CA GLY A 199 6.70 -6.61 -9.30
C GLY A 199 8.04 -7.26 -9.64
N ASP A 200 9.17 -6.58 -9.40
CA ASP A 200 10.49 -7.17 -9.67
C ASP A 200 10.91 -8.17 -8.58
N VAL A 201 10.43 -8.01 -7.32
CA VAL A 201 10.57 -9.05 -6.29
C VAL A 201 9.87 -10.33 -6.73
N VAL A 202 8.62 -10.23 -7.23
CA VAL A 202 7.87 -11.40 -7.76
C VAL A 202 8.66 -12.11 -8.85
N LYS A 203 9.11 -11.37 -9.87
CA LYS A 203 9.90 -11.95 -10.98
C LYS A 203 11.17 -12.65 -10.50
N ALA A 204 11.91 -12.01 -9.57
CA ALA A 204 13.16 -12.56 -9.06
C ALA A 204 12.94 -13.85 -8.26
N VAL A 205 11.90 -13.91 -7.41
CA VAL A 205 11.56 -15.14 -6.67
C VAL A 205 11.10 -16.24 -7.62
N GLN A 206 10.21 -15.93 -8.58
CA GLN A 206 9.72 -16.92 -9.54
C GLN A 206 10.83 -17.49 -10.43
N ALA A 207 11.86 -16.70 -10.75
CA ALA A 207 12.99 -17.14 -11.55
C ALA A 207 14.03 -17.98 -10.78
N THR A 208 14.00 -17.99 -9.44
CA THR A 208 15.04 -18.59 -8.61
C THR A 208 14.49 -19.72 -7.73
N PRO A 209 14.69 -21.01 -8.07
CA PRO A 209 14.37 -22.12 -7.19
C PRO A 209 15.05 -21.96 -5.82
N GLY A 210 14.30 -22.17 -4.74
CA GLY A 210 14.76 -21.95 -3.38
C GLY A 210 14.65 -20.52 -2.88
N ALA A 211 14.13 -19.59 -3.69
CA ALA A 211 13.97 -18.20 -3.26
C ALA A 211 12.81 -18.03 -2.28
N ILE A 212 12.98 -17.03 -1.40
CA ILE A 212 11.96 -16.47 -0.53
C ILE A 212 11.96 -14.94 -0.68
N GLY A 213 10.77 -14.35 -0.83
CA GLY A 213 10.58 -12.90 -0.86
C GLY A 213 9.35 -12.51 -0.05
N TYR A 214 9.02 -11.24 -0.06
CA TYR A 214 7.80 -10.69 0.55
C TYR A 214 7.21 -9.58 -0.32
N VAL A 215 5.90 -9.63 -0.49
CA VAL A 215 5.12 -8.62 -1.26
C VAL A 215 3.78 -8.39 -0.59
N ASP A 216 3.02 -7.44 -1.11
CA ASP A 216 1.64 -7.21 -0.69
C ASP A 216 0.71 -8.35 -1.18
N TYR A 217 -0.36 -8.56 -0.45
CA TYR A 217 -1.31 -9.65 -0.66
C TYR A 217 -1.89 -9.70 -2.07
N ASN A 218 -2.14 -8.54 -2.69
CA ASN A 218 -2.64 -8.49 -4.07
C ASN A 218 -1.69 -9.11 -5.07
N TYR A 219 -0.36 -8.86 -4.92
CA TYR A 219 0.63 -9.51 -5.80
C TYR A 219 0.65 -11.03 -5.61
N VAL A 220 0.38 -11.52 -4.39
CA VAL A 220 0.27 -12.97 -4.15
C VAL A 220 -0.88 -13.56 -4.98
N LEU A 221 -2.05 -12.91 -4.95
CA LEU A 221 -3.24 -13.38 -5.67
C LEU A 221 -3.10 -13.25 -7.20
N ASP A 222 -2.63 -12.08 -7.66
CA ASP A 222 -2.54 -11.77 -9.09
C ASP A 222 -1.51 -12.64 -9.82
N ASN A 223 -0.52 -13.19 -9.09
CA ASN A 223 0.55 -13.99 -9.66
C ASN A 223 0.54 -15.45 -9.18
N ASP A 224 -0.51 -15.89 -8.48
CA ASP A 224 -0.64 -17.23 -7.91
C ASP A 224 0.62 -17.70 -7.16
N LEU A 225 1.12 -16.85 -6.23
CA LEU A 225 2.38 -17.09 -5.52
C LEU A 225 2.18 -18.10 -4.38
N ASN A 226 3.19 -18.94 -4.14
CA ASN A 226 3.19 -19.89 -3.04
C ASN A 226 3.48 -19.18 -1.71
N ALA A 227 2.43 -18.60 -1.09
CA ALA A 227 2.51 -17.91 0.19
C ALA A 227 2.73 -18.89 1.35
N VAL A 228 3.46 -18.43 2.37
CA VAL A 228 3.68 -19.22 3.60
C VAL A 228 2.56 -18.96 4.61
N GLN A 229 2.31 -19.94 5.50
CA GLN A 229 1.57 -19.73 6.72
C GLN A 229 2.51 -19.18 7.80
N LEU A 230 2.07 -18.16 8.53
CA LEU A 230 2.83 -17.62 9.66
C LEU A 230 2.16 -17.95 10.99
N ARG A 231 2.98 -18.27 12.00
CA ARG A 231 2.46 -18.39 13.36
C ARG A 231 2.20 -16.99 13.93
N ASN A 232 0.95 -16.72 14.27
CA ASN A 232 0.53 -15.44 14.83
C ASN A 232 0.76 -15.34 16.36
N ALA A 233 0.44 -14.19 16.95
CA ALA A 233 0.61 -13.94 18.40
C ALA A 233 -0.25 -14.87 19.28
N ALA A 234 -1.33 -15.44 18.75
CA ALA A 234 -2.14 -16.44 19.45
C ALA A 234 -1.57 -17.87 19.34
N GLY A 235 -0.47 -18.07 18.61
CA GLY A 235 0.17 -19.38 18.42
C GLY A 235 -0.37 -20.20 17.25
N HIS A 236 -1.33 -19.69 16.50
CA HIS A 236 -1.93 -20.37 15.35
C HIS A 236 -1.15 -20.12 14.07
N PHE A 237 -1.02 -21.14 13.22
CA PHE A 237 -0.56 -20.96 11.85
C PHE A 237 -1.72 -20.45 10.99
N VAL A 238 -1.58 -19.25 10.44
CA VAL A 238 -2.61 -18.59 9.65
C VAL A 238 -2.11 -18.31 8.24
N SER A 239 -3.00 -18.35 7.26
CA SER A 239 -2.77 -17.89 5.90
C SER A 239 -3.16 -16.41 5.79
N ALA A 240 -2.48 -15.67 4.89
CA ALA A 240 -2.84 -14.29 4.60
C ALA A 240 -4.25 -14.23 4.00
N GLN A 241 -5.14 -13.45 4.61
CA GLN A 241 -6.53 -13.25 4.18
C GLN A 241 -7.02 -11.87 4.60
N VAL A 242 -7.96 -11.33 3.83
CA VAL A 242 -8.59 -10.01 4.09
C VAL A 242 -9.22 -9.94 5.50
N SER A 243 -9.81 -11.06 5.98
CA SER A 243 -10.35 -11.15 7.34
C SER A 243 -9.28 -10.95 8.41
N GLY A 244 -8.12 -11.59 8.26
CA GLY A 244 -7.01 -11.47 9.23
C GLY A 244 -6.40 -10.07 9.26
N PHE A 245 -6.38 -9.35 8.14
CA PHE A 245 -5.95 -7.93 8.10
C PHE A 245 -6.99 -7.04 8.79
N ARG A 246 -8.29 -7.28 8.54
CA ARG A 246 -9.38 -6.54 9.19
C ARG A 246 -9.35 -6.73 10.70
N ASP A 247 -9.13 -7.95 11.17
CA ASP A 247 -9.06 -8.24 12.61
C ASP A 247 -7.91 -7.48 13.26
N ALA A 248 -6.75 -7.36 12.59
CA ALA A 248 -5.65 -6.54 13.07
C ALA A 248 -6.07 -5.07 13.24
N VAL A 249 -6.75 -4.48 12.26
CA VAL A 249 -7.22 -3.08 12.35
C VAL A 249 -8.20 -2.90 13.51
N LEU A 250 -9.17 -3.80 13.65
CA LEU A 250 -10.20 -3.72 14.69
C LEU A 250 -9.60 -3.78 16.11
N GLN A 251 -8.51 -4.55 16.28
CA GLN A 251 -7.82 -4.69 17.55
C GLN A 251 -6.77 -3.60 17.80
N SER A 252 -6.41 -2.82 16.78
CA SER A 252 -5.36 -1.80 16.86
C SER A 252 -5.80 -0.52 17.57
N ALA A 253 -4.81 0.34 17.87
CA ALA A 253 -5.06 1.70 18.32
C ALA A 253 -5.65 2.60 17.21
N TRP A 254 -5.55 2.21 15.94
CA TRP A 254 -6.23 2.92 14.85
C TRP A 254 -7.72 3.03 15.10
N ASN A 255 -8.37 1.88 15.37
CA ASN A 255 -9.80 1.84 15.60
C ASN A 255 -10.19 2.38 16.99
N ARG A 256 -9.38 2.09 18.01
CA ARG A 256 -9.72 2.43 19.41
C ARG A 256 -9.44 3.89 19.75
N LYS A 257 -8.33 4.46 19.24
CA LYS A 257 -7.81 5.77 19.65
C LYS A 257 -7.66 6.76 18.50
N GLY A 258 -7.74 6.31 17.23
CA GLY A 258 -7.40 7.11 16.06
C GLY A 258 -5.89 7.37 15.93
N ASP A 259 -5.07 6.53 16.56
CA ASP A 259 -3.62 6.62 16.46
C ASP A 259 -3.14 5.80 15.26
N PHE A 260 -2.95 6.47 14.14
CA PHE A 260 -2.52 5.86 12.88
C PHE A 260 -1.03 5.56 12.80
N THR A 261 -0.26 5.95 13.83
CA THR A 261 1.17 5.61 13.93
C THR A 261 1.40 4.30 14.67
N ALA A 262 0.38 3.80 15.37
CA ALA A 262 0.46 2.52 16.06
C ALA A 262 0.68 1.37 15.06
N PRO A 263 1.56 0.41 15.38
CA PRO A 263 1.81 -0.73 14.50
C PRO A 263 0.58 -1.62 14.34
N LEU A 264 0.42 -2.20 13.15
CA LEU A 264 -0.57 -3.23 12.84
C LEU A 264 0.04 -4.64 12.82
N VAL A 265 1.32 -4.76 13.20
CA VAL A 265 2.05 -6.04 13.20
C VAL A 265 1.91 -6.76 14.53
N ASN A 266 1.91 -8.09 14.47
CA ASN A 266 1.90 -9.01 15.62
C ASN A 266 0.79 -8.72 16.66
N LEU A 267 -0.37 -8.28 16.18
CA LEU A 267 -1.53 -8.04 17.04
C LEU A 267 -2.20 -9.35 17.48
N PRO A 268 -2.86 -9.36 18.67
CA PRO A 268 -3.52 -10.55 19.19
C PRO A 268 -4.75 -10.93 18.33
N GLY A 269 -5.16 -12.20 18.43
CA GLY A 269 -6.36 -12.73 17.79
C GLY A 269 -6.08 -14.07 17.10
N PRO A 270 -7.04 -15.01 17.11
CA PRO A 270 -6.80 -16.37 16.61
C PRO A 270 -6.52 -16.42 15.12
N ASP A 271 -7.10 -15.51 14.33
CA ASP A 271 -7.01 -15.50 12.88
C ASP A 271 -6.27 -14.25 12.33
N THR A 272 -5.76 -13.38 13.24
CA THR A 272 -5.08 -12.14 12.88
C THR A 272 -3.79 -12.44 12.11
N TRP A 273 -3.65 -11.80 10.92
CA TRP A 273 -2.41 -11.89 10.13
C TRP A 273 -1.28 -11.09 10.77
N PRO A 274 -0.09 -11.67 10.96
CA PRO A 274 0.98 -11.04 11.73
C PRO A 274 1.60 -9.79 11.09
N ILE A 275 1.55 -9.65 9.76
CA ILE A 275 2.22 -8.55 9.04
C ILE A 275 1.17 -7.74 8.29
N THR A 276 0.22 -7.18 9.05
CA THR A 276 -0.78 -6.27 8.50
C THR A 276 -0.18 -4.88 8.32
N MET A 277 -0.52 -4.20 7.25
CA MET A 277 0.00 -2.88 6.92
C MET A 277 -1.07 -1.97 6.34
N GLY A 278 -0.98 -0.67 6.66
CA GLY A 278 -1.80 0.37 6.07
C GLY A 278 -1.03 1.18 5.04
N THR A 279 -1.72 1.68 4.04
CA THR A 279 -1.20 2.71 3.14
C THR A 279 -1.77 4.06 3.53
N PHE A 280 -0.92 5.07 3.53
CA PHE A 280 -1.23 6.45 3.86
C PHE A 280 -1.17 7.32 2.62
N ILE A 281 -2.09 8.28 2.56
CA ILE A 281 -2.08 9.37 1.62
C ILE A 281 -1.44 10.57 2.29
N ILE A 282 -0.62 11.28 1.54
CA ILE A 282 0.14 12.43 2.01
C ILE A 282 -0.12 13.59 1.06
N VAL A 283 -0.62 14.71 1.60
CA VAL A 283 -0.90 15.94 0.87
C VAL A 283 -0.27 17.14 1.58
N PRO A 284 -0.02 18.29 0.91
CA PRO A 284 0.43 19.50 1.59
C PRO A 284 -0.65 20.02 2.54
N ALA A 285 -0.27 20.45 3.75
CA ALA A 285 -1.18 21.08 4.70
C ALA A 285 -1.61 22.48 4.23
N VAL A 286 -0.67 23.19 3.57
CA VAL A 286 -0.92 24.45 2.89
C VAL A 286 -0.48 24.30 1.43
N SER A 287 -1.41 24.39 0.52
CA SER A 287 -1.16 24.15 -0.90
C SER A 287 -0.76 25.44 -1.64
N ALA A 288 0.35 25.40 -2.36
CA ALA A 288 0.72 26.45 -3.33
C ALA A 288 -0.13 26.41 -4.61
N ASN A 289 -0.81 25.27 -4.90
CA ASN A 289 -1.74 25.14 -6.01
C ASN A 289 -3.06 24.55 -5.49
N GLY A 290 -3.90 25.41 -4.91
CA GLY A 290 -5.16 25.02 -4.27
C GLY A 290 -6.10 24.26 -5.19
N ALA A 291 -6.19 24.61 -6.46
CA ALA A 291 -7.08 23.95 -7.42
C ALA A 291 -6.66 22.48 -7.65
N ARG A 292 -5.37 22.21 -7.90
CA ARG A 292 -4.87 20.84 -8.10
C ARG A 292 -4.98 20.01 -6.84
N THR A 293 -4.64 20.58 -5.68
CA THR A 293 -4.79 19.87 -4.40
C THR A 293 -6.26 19.59 -4.12
N LEU A 294 -7.19 20.50 -4.42
CA LEU A 294 -8.63 20.24 -4.27
C LEU A 294 -9.10 19.07 -5.14
N ASP A 295 -8.63 18.95 -6.37
CA ASP A 295 -8.97 17.82 -7.24
C ASP A 295 -8.45 16.49 -6.66
N ALA A 296 -7.24 16.47 -6.13
CA ALA A 296 -6.70 15.31 -5.41
C ALA A 296 -7.54 14.99 -4.16
N LEU A 297 -7.88 15.99 -3.33
CA LEU A 297 -8.73 15.80 -2.15
C LEU A 297 -10.12 15.27 -2.50
N LYS A 298 -10.73 15.71 -3.60
CA LYS A 298 -12.01 15.18 -4.10
C LYS A 298 -11.92 13.71 -4.48
N PHE A 299 -10.83 13.31 -5.19
CA PHE A 299 -10.57 11.91 -5.50
C PHE A 299 -10.43 11.06 -4.23
N LEU A 300 -9.65 11.52 -3.25
CA LEU A 300 -9.41 10.80 -2.00
C LEU A 300 -10.68 10.69 -1.15
N THR A 301 -11.43 11.77 -1.04
CA THR A 301 -12.71 11.80 -0.36
C THR A 301 -13.72 10.87 -1.04
N TRP A 302 -13.78 10.90 -2.38
CA TRP A 302 -14.60 9.94 -3.14
C TRP A 302 -14.23 8.49 -2.83
N GLY A 303 -12.92 8.19 -2.73
CA GLY A 303 -12.43 6.87 -2.35
C GLY A 303 -12.93 6.39 -0.99
N TYR A 304 -13.00 7.27 0.02
CA TYR A 304 -13.56 6.91 1.33
C TYR A 304 -15.05 6.60 1.29
N PHE A 305 -15.79 7.21 0.40
CA PHE A 305 -17.25 7.18 0.45
C PHE A 305 -17.89 6.26 -0.60
N HIS A 306 -17.17 6.00 -1.68
CA HIS A 306 -17.65 5.17 -2.77
C HIS A 306 -16.68 4.03 -3.12
N GLY A 307 -15.49 4.04 -2.49
CA GLY A 307 -14.43 3.11 -2.84
C GLY A 307 -14.37 1.83 -2.02
N ASP A 308 -15.19 1.68 -0.96
CA ASP A 308 -15.12 0.54 -0.05
C ASP A 308 -15.39 -0.81 -0.73
N GLU A 309 -16.46 -0.89 -1.53
CA GLU A 309 -16.77 -2.11 -2.29
C GLU A 309 -15.69 -2.40 -3.34
N LEU A 310 -15.17 -1.36 -3.99
CA LEU A 310 -14.08 -1.48 -4.95
C LEU A 310 -12.79 -1.94 -4.30
N ALA A 311 -12.47 -1.41 -3.11
CA ALA A 311 -11.31 -1.84 -2.32
C ALA A 311 -11.46 -3.30 -1.87
N ALA A 312 -12.63 -3.68 -1.35
CA ALA A 312 -12.91 -5.06 -0.96
C ALA A 312 -12.84 -6.04 -2.15
N HIS A 313 -13.36 -5.63 -3.30
CA HIS A 313 -13.26 -6.41 -4.54
C HIS A 313 -11.78 -6.60 -4.97
N ALA A 314 -10.98 -5.56 -4.81
CA ALA A 314 -9.53 -5.60 -5.03
C ALA A 314 -8.75 -6.28 -3.88
N LYS A 315 -9.43 -6.93 -2.92
CA LYS A 315 -8.83 -7.67 -1.79
C LYS A 315 -8.04 -6.79 -0.80
N PHE A 316 -8.40 -5.52 -0.72
CA PHE A 316 -8.01 -4.65 0.39
C PHE A 316 -9.05 -4.65 1.50
N VAL A 317 -8.65 -4.26 2.70
CA VAL A 317 -9.57 -3.94 3.78
C VAL A 317 -9.93 -2.47 3.67
N PRO A 318 -11.22 -2.12 3.44
CA PRO A 318 -11.70 -0.76 3.61
C PRO A 318 -11.47 -0.30 5.06
N LEU A 319 -11.20 0.98 5.24
CA LEU A 319 -11.05 1.53 6.57
C LEU A 319 -12.39 1.48 7.32
N PRO A 320 -12.41 1.15 8.63
CA PRO A 320 -13.61 1.32 9.44
C PRO A 320 -14.13 2.77 9.37
N GLU A 321 -15.45 2.97 9.37
CA GLU A 321 -16.10 4.29 9.26
C GLU A 321 -15.52 5.33 10.22
N ARG A 322 -15.25 4.92 11.47
CA ARG A 322 -14.60 5.80 12.46
C ARG A 322 -13.21 6.28 12.01
N VAL A 323 -12.43 5.40 11.39
CA VAL A 323 -11.09 5.72 10.86
C VAL A 323 -11.22 6.66 9.67
N GLN A 324 -12.16 6.40 8.75
CA GLN A 324 -12.46 7.28 7.62
C GLN A 324 -12.89 8.68 8.08
N ALA A 325 -13.76 8.76 9.09
CA ALA A 325 -14.23 10.03 9.63
C ALA A 325 -13.08 10.86 10.24
N ILE A 326 -12.14 10.21 10.95
CA ILE A 326 -10.96 10.89 11.49
C ILE A 326 -10.03 11.33 10.35
N ALA A 327 -9.77 10.47 9.37
CA ALA A 327 -8.94 10.79 8.21
C ALA A 327 -9.52 11.96 7.41
N TYR A 328 -10.81 11.95 7.15
CA TYR A 328 -11.50 13.05 6.48
C TYR A 328 -11.38 14.37 7.25
N ARG A 329 -11.55 14.36 8.56
CA ARG A 329 -11.39 15.56 9.40
C ARG A 329 -10.01 16.19 9.27
N GLU A 330 -8.97 15.38 9.12
CA GLU A 330 -7.61 15.89 8.91
C GLU A 330 -7.44 16.47 7.49
N LEU A 331 -7.99 15.82 6.46
CA LEU A 331 -7.99 16.34 5.08
C LEU A 331 -8.81 17.65 4.97
N ALA A 332 -9.90 17.76 5.72
CA ALA A 332 -10.75 18.96 5.73
C ALA A 332 -10.02 20.23 6.20
N ARG A 333 -8.89 20.09 6.91
CA ARG A 333 -8.07 21.21 7.40
C ARG A 333 -7.10 21.77 6.37
N VAL A 334 -6.93 21.12 5.23
CA VAL A 334 -6.01 21.57 4.18
C VAL A 334 -6.45 22.93 3.65
N THR A 335 -5.51 23.88 3.57
CA THR A 335 -5.75 25.24 3.08
C THR A 335 -4.93 25.53 1.84
N ASP A 336 -5.28 26.60 1.13
CA ASP A 336 -4.40 27.25 0.15
C ASP A 336 -3.52 28.31 0.83
N THR A 337 -2.64 28.95 0.06
CA THR A 337 -1.75 30.03 0.53
C THR A 337 -2.48 31.32 0.91
N ALA A 338 -3.74 31.48 0.50
CA ALA A 338 -4.61 32.60 0.90
C ALA A 338 -5.35 32.30 2.22
N GLY A 339 -5.17 31.11 2.79
CA GLY A 339 -5.84 30.65 4.01
C GLY A 339 -7.25 30.11 3.79
N THR A 340 -7.66 29.89 2.54
CA THR A 340 -8.95 29.29 2.22
C THR A 340 -8.92 27.81 2.56
N THR A 341 -9.88 27.31 3.33
CA THR A 341 -9.99 25.90 3.68
C THR A 341 -10.52 25.11 2.49
N ILE A 342 -9.61 24.66 1.61
CA ILE A 342 -9.97 23.89 0.40
C ILE A 342 -10.36 22.45 0.73
N GLY A 343 -9.90 21.89 1.83
CA GLY A 343 -10.25 20.54 2.26
C GLY A 343 -11.75 20.34 2.49
N LEU A 344 -12.44 21.34 3.03
CA LEU A 344 -13.89 21.31 3.21
C LEU A 344 -14.67 21.25 1.87
N GLN A 345 -14.08 21.81 0.79
CA GLN A 345 -14.70 21.84 -0.55
C GLN A 345 -14.56 20.48 -1.27
N SER A 346 -13.81 19.54 -0.70
CA SER A 346 -13.69 18.17 -1.25
C SER A 346 -14.92 17.33 -1.02
N MET A 347 -15.80 17.71 -0.09
CA MET A 347 -17.08 17.05 0.11
C MET A 347 -18.06 17.32 -1.05
N PRO A 348 -18.68 16.28 -1.60
CA PRO A 348 -19.77 16.49 -2.56
C PRO A 348 -20.96 17.18 -1.90
N ALA A 349 -21.55 18.16 -2.60
CA ALA A 349 -22.72 18.92 -2.10
C ALA A 349 -23.97 18.06 -1.81
N ASN A 350 -24.01 16.79 -2.28
CA ASN A 350 -25.16 15.89 -2.20
C ASN A 350 -25.08 14.85 -1.06
N TRP A 351 -24.30 15.10 -0.04
CA TRP A 351 -24.00 14.12 1.04
C TRP A 351 -24.93 14.11 2.23
N ALA A 352 -25.94 14.96 2.24
CA ALA A 352 -27.03 14.95 3.21
C ALA A 352 -28.19 14.06 2.72
N LYS A 353 -27.91 12.81 2.32
CA LYS A 353 -28.98 11.82 2.10
C LYS A 353 -28.65 10.51 2.79
#